data_21e944f6d995eaa83b07dba1b3c32c66
#
_entry.id   21e944f6d995eaa83b07dba1b3c32c66
#
_cell.length_a   1.000
_cell.length_b   1.000
_cell.length_c   1.000
_cell.angle_alpha   90.00
_cell.angle_beta   90.00
_cell.angle_gamma   90.00
#
_symmetry.space_group_name_H-M   'P 1'
#
loop_
_entity.id
_entity.type
_entity.pdbx_description
1 polymer ?
#
loop_
_entity_poly.entity_id
_entity_poly.type
_entity_poly.pdbx_seq_one_letter_code
_entity_poly.pdbx_strand_id
1 'polypeptide(L)'
;MTRRERLDAAIRRQPVDRVPYAFWRHFPQVDRNPAGLAQATLRFHERYGSDFIKITPTGGYAVEAWGCVEGADERPDGHRPCATCAVRDGNDWTRIRVLDPATAPGYQQQLEVVVRMGFDRRIGDAPAVPTLFSPLSLARKLSGDRLATDLRERPALVKDALEAITETLIRFAERLLNEGLAGVFYSVQAASHTWHTEAEYEEFGEPYDRRVLESVKEKSTLTIVHAHGDRLMFDRLARLPAHAWNWSDRATLPSLAAGQAMVPGAVIGGLDEWKTLRDGTPEDAVTEVEDAIAQTAGTGLIVGGGCVLPSGAPDATVAAAVRRLGGPLKPLPGVAL
;
A
#
# COMPACT_ATOMS: atom_id res chain seq x y z
N MET A 1 -2.53 0.96 25.97
CA MET A 1 -3.43 0.97 24.78
C MET A 1 -3.29 -0.34 24.03
N THR A 2 -4.40 -0.87 23.49
CA THR A 2 -4.40 -1.89 22.44
C THR A 2 -3.84 -1.29 21.15
N ARG A 3 -3.51 -2.12 20.15
CA ARG A 3 -3.05 -1.63 18.83
C ARG A 3 -4.11 -0.75 18.16
N ARG A 4 -5.38 -1.15 18.22
CA ARG A 4 -6.51 -0.37 17.66
C ARG A 4 -6.65 0.99 18.32
N GLU A 5 -6.64 1.06 19.64
CA GLU A 5 -6.73 2.32 20.39
C GLU A 5 -5.55 3.25 20.07
N ARG A 6 -4.34 2.69 19.94
CA ARG A 6 -3.13 3.45 19.61
C ARG A 6 -3.17 4.03 18.18
N LEU A 7 -3.63 3.25 17.21
CA LEU A 7 -3.82 3.72 15.84
C LEU A 7 -4.91 4.79 15.75
N ASP A 8 -6.05 4.58 16.42
CA ASP A 8 -7.12 5.57 16.46
C ASP A 8 -6.66 6.89 17.10
N ALA A 9 -5.93 6.82 18.20
CA ALA A 9 -5.34 8.00 18.83
C ALA A 9 -4.34 8.72 17.89
N ALA A 10 -3.48 7.97 17.20
CA ALA A 10 -2.56 8.54 16.22
C ALA A 10 -3.31 9.21 15.06
N ILE A 11 -4.33 8.57 14.50
CA ILE A 11 -5.17 9.14 13.42
C ILE A 11 -5.82 10.44 13.87
N ARG A 12 -6.30 10.50 15.11
CA ARG A 12 -6.91 11.70 15.70
C ARG A 12 -5.91 12.71 16.26
N ARG A 13 -4.60 12.45 16.09
CA ARG A 13 -3.52 13.27 16.63
C ARG A 13 -3.60 13.47 18.14
N GLN A 14 -4.02 12.45 18.85
CA GLN A 14 -4.09 12.38 20.30
C GLN A 14 -2.82 11.74 20.89
N PRO A 15 -2.51 11.99 22.17
CA PRO A 15 -1.40 11.32 22.84
C PRO A 15 -1.52 9.80 22.82
N VAL A 16 -0.39 9.13 22.64
CA VAL A 16 -0.27 7.67 22.60
C VAL A 16 0.67 7.18 23.71
N ASP A 17 0.50 5.93 24.16
CA ASP A 17 1.40 5.30 25.13
C ASP A 17 2.81 5.04 24.56
N ARG A 18 2.90 4.83 23.24
CA ARG A 18 4.11 4.82 22.41
C ARG A 18 3.73 5.16 20.98
N VAL A 19 4.64 5.66 20.20
CA VAL A 19 4.39 5.89 18.77
C VAL A 19 4.10 4.56 18.07
N PRO A 20 2.97 4.43 17.35
CA PRO A 20 2.68 3.21 16.59
C PRO A 20 3.65 3.05 15.42
N TYR A 21 3.80 1.81 14.96
CA TYR A 21 4.65 1.48 13.82
C TYR A 21 4.09 0.32 13.02
N ALA A 22 4.49 0.24 11.75
CA ALA A 22 4.22 -0.91 10.90
C ALA A 22 5.28 -1.09 9.83
N PHE A 23 5.63 -2.35 9.57
CA PHE A 23 6.51 -2.75 8.48
C PHE A 23 5.81 -3.79 7.61
N TRP A 24 6.16 -3.81 6.31
CA TRP A 24 5.62 -4.73 5.33
C TRP A 24 6.61 -4.97 4.19
N ARG A 25 6.49 -6.12 3.53
CA ARG A 25 7.32 -6.49 2.38
C ARG A 25 6.56 -7.43 1.43
N HIS A 26 7.11 -7.62 0.24
CA HIS A 26 6.70 -8.70 -0.63
C HIS A 26 7.28 -10.06 -0.17
N PHE A 27 6.62 -11.14 -0.55
CA PHE A 27 7.03 -12.52 -0.29
C PHE A 27 7.04 -13.31 -1.61
N PRO A 28 7.91 -12.96 -2.58
CA PRO A 28 7.80 -13.42 -3.97
C PRO A 28 7.88 -14.95 -4.13
N GLN A 29 8.49 -15.67 -3.16
CA GLN A 29 8.57 -17.13 -3.18
C GLN A 29 7.23 -17.82 -2.91
N VAL A 30 6.26 -17.12 -2.28
CA VAL A 30 5.00 -17.71 -1.81
C VAL A 30 3.75 -16.87 -2.12
N ASP A 31 3.90 -15.66 -2.64
CA ASP A 31 2.80 -14.69 -2.80
C ASP A 31 1.77 -15.06 -3.89
N ARG A 32 2.10 -16.03 -4.76
CA ARG A 32 1.16 -16.62 -5.73
C ARG A 32 0.27 -17.71 -5.13
N ASN A 33 0.55 -18.12 -3.89
CA ASN A 33 -0.24 -19.10 -3.17
C ASN A 33 -0.92 -18.42 -1.98
N PRO A 34 -2.27 -18.41 -1.87
CA PRO A 34 -2.98 -17.75 -0.79
C PRO A 34 -2.56 -18.21 0.61
N ALA A 35 -2.37 -19.52 0.80
CA ALA A 35 -1.92 -20.06 2.09
C ALA A 35 -0.48 -19.64 2.40
N GLY A 36 0.40 -19.63 1.39
CA GLY A 36 1.79 -19.18 1.51
C GLY A 36 1.88 -17.72 1.90
N LEU A 37 1.16 -16.85 1.20
CA LEU A 37 1.13 -15.40 1.49
C LEU A 37 0.56 -15.12 2.89
N ALA A 38 -0.55 -15.76 3.26
CA ALA A 38 -1.14 -15.60 4.59
C ALA A 38 -0.15 -16.00 5.69
N GLN A 39 0.51 -17.16 5.57
CA GLN A 39 1.47 -17.63 6.55
C GLN A 39 2.73 -16.74 6.63
N ALA A 40 3.25 -16.27 5.50
CA ALA A 40 4.40 -15.38 5.46
C ALA A 40 4.07 -14.02 6.12
N THR A 41 2.93 -13.44 5.80
CA THR A 41 2.44 -12.19 6.40
C THR A 41 2.28 -12.31 7.91
N LEU A 42 1.68 -13.41 8.39
CA LEU A 42 1.47 -13.65 9.82
C LEU A 42 2.78 -13.88 10.56
N ARG A 43 3.75 -14.64 10.01
CA ARG A 43 5.09 -14.80 10.60
C ARG A 43 5.83 -13.48 10.69
N PHE A 44 5.74 -12.65 9.65
CA PHE A 44 6.35 -11.32 9.65
C PHE A 44 5.74 -10.43 10.73
N HIS A 45 4.41 -10.41 10.84
CA HIS A 45 3.72 -9.70 11.92
C HIS A 45 4.11 -10.24 13.31
N GLU A 46 4.16 -11.54 13.46
CA GLU A 46 4.58 -12.16 14.74
C GLU A 46 6.00 -11.76 15.14
N ARG A 47 6.92 -11.65 14.17
CA ARG A 47 8.31 -11.22 14.42
C ARG A 47 8.41 -9.81 14.93
N TYR A 48 7.75 -8.85 14.26
CA TYR A 48 7.93 -7.43 14.53
C TYR A 48 6.81 -6.78 15.34
N GLY A 49 5.67 -7.42 15.49
CA GLY A 49 4.55 -6.93 16.30
C GLY A 49 3.95 -5.60 15.85
N SER A 50 3.93 -5.32 14.55
CA SER A 50 3.37 -4.10 13.96
C SER A 50 1.99 -3.74 14.51
N ASP A 51 1.68 -2.46 14.60
CA ASP A 51 0.36 -2.01 15.09
C ASP A 51 -0.76 -2.26 14.08
N PHE A 52 -0.45 -2.34 12.78
CA PHE A 52 -1.37 -2.87 11.76
C PHE A 52 -0.66 -3.86 10.83
N ILE A 53 -1.42 -4.68 10.13
CA ILE A 53 -0.91 -5.66 9.16
C ILE A 53 -1.30 -5.20 7.76
N LYS A 54 -0.30 -4.92 6.91
CA LYS A 54 -0.53 -4.73 5.47
C LYS A 54 -0.39 -6.07 4.76
N ILE A 55 -1.42 -6.49 4.04
CA ILE A 55 -1.36 -7.64 3.15
C ILE A 55 -0.78 -7.16 1.82
N THR A 56 0.39 -7.72 1.46
CA THR A 56 1.15 -7.30 0.27
C THR A 56 1.13 -8.40 -0.79
N PRO A 57 0.20 -8.36 -1.76
CA PRO A 57 0.10 -9.32 -2.84
C PRO A 57 1.20 -9.13 -3.89
N THR A 58 1.18 -9.93 -4.96
CA THR A 58 1.97 -9.65 -6.16
C THR A 58 1.56 -8.31 -6.76
N GLY A 59 2.49 -7.64 -7.45
CA GLY A 59 2.20 -6.35 -8.09
C GLY A 59 1.17 -6.44 -9.23
N GLY A 60 0.99 -7.63 -9.81
CA GLY A 60 0.14 -7.88 -10.97
C GLY A 60 -1.23 -8.48 -10.67
N TYR A 61 -1.52 -8.86 -9.40
CA TYR A 61 -2.74 -9.59 -9.05
C TYR A 61 -4.02 -8.94 -9.60
N ALA A 62 -4.08 -7.62 -9.57
CA ALA A 62 -5.30 -6.88 -9.92
C ALA A 62 -5.53 -6.74 -11.44
N VAL A 63 -4.53 -7.03 -12.28
CA VAL A 63 -4.61 -6.91 -13.74
C VAL A 63 -4.57 -8.26 -14.47
N GLU A 64 -4.30 -9.33 -13.75
CA GLU A 64 -4.24 -10.70 -14.29
C GLU A 64 -5.54 -11.11 -14.98
N ALA A 65 -6.68 -10.86 -14.36
CA ALA A 65 -7.99 -11.23 -14.88
C ALA A 65 -8.40 -10.47 -16.15
N TRP A 66 -7.75 -9.35 -16.47
CA TRP A 66 -7.90 -8.68 -17.76
C TRP A 66 -6.90 -9.16 -18.82
N GLY A 67 -6.01 -10.12 -18.48
CA GLY A 67 -5.10 -10.76 -19.41
C GLY A 67 -3.65 -10.25 -19.36
N CYS A 68 -3.25 -9.51 -18.32
CA CYS A 68 -1.85 -9.24 -18.08
C CYS A 68 -1.13 -10.50 -17.56
N VAL A 69 0.11 -10.67 -17.96
CA VAL A 69 0.99 -11.73 -17.48
C VAL A 69 2.15 -11.12 -16.72
N GLU A 70 2.31 -11.49 -15.46
CA GLU A 70 3.44 -11.05 -14.63
C GLU A 70 4.71 -11.80 -15.05
N GLY A 71 5.83 -11.07 -15.13
CA GLY A 71 7.14 -11.64 -15.48
C GLY A 71 7.69 -12.58 -14.39
N ALA A 72 8.77 -13.25 -14.72
CA ALA A 72 9.50 -14.12 -13.78
C ALA A 72 10.54 -13.36 -12.96
N ASP A 73 11.09 -12.27 -13.52
CA ASP A 73 12.19 -11.53 -12.92
C ASP A 73 11.72 -10.70 -11.73
N GLU A 74 12.32 -10.97 -10.58
CA GLU A 74 12.07 -10.26 -9.34
C GLU A 74 12.98 -9.03 -9.23
N ARG A 75 12.40 -7.88 -8.90
CA ARG A 75 13.16 -6.67 -8.56
C ARG A 75 13.59 -6.68 -7.08
N PRO A 76 14.58 -5.85 -6.71
CA PRO A 76 15.08 -5.81 -5.33
C PRO A 76 14.03 -5.48 -4.26
N ASP A 77 12.90 -4.87 -4.63
CA ASP A 77 11.75 -4.62 -3.74
C ASP A 77 10.80 -5.84 -3.63
N GLY A 78 11.06 -6.92 -4.36
CA GLY A 78 10.20 -8.11 -4.43
C GLY A 78 9.07 -8.00 -5.46
N HIS A 79 9.00 -6.89 -6.21
CA HIS A 79 8.01 -6.72 -7.28
C HIS A 79 8.46 -7.43 -8.56
N ARG A 80 7.50 -8.03 -9.27
CA ARG A 80 7.71 -8.58 -10.62
C ARG A 80 6.97 -7.70 -11.64
N PRO A 81 7.67 -7.18 -12.67
CA PRO A 81 7.03 -6.37 -13.70
C PRO A 81 6.10 -7.20 -14.58
N CYS A 82 5.18 -6.53 -15.25
CA CYS A 82 4.34 -7.16 -16.25
C CYS A 82 5.19 -7.54 -17.48
N ALA A 83 5.14 -8.80 -17.89
CA ALA A 83 5.77 -9.30 -19.11
C ALA A 83 4.88 -9.09 -20.34
N THR A 84 3.55 -9.14 -20.15
CA THR A 84 2.59 -8.91 -21.23
C THR A 84 1.45 -8.06 -20.73
N CYS A 85 1.24 -6.89 -21.37
CA CYS A 85 0.12 -6.01 -21.08
C CYS A 85 -1.15 -6.49 -21.80
N ALA A 86 -2.31 -6.29 -21.19
CA ALA A 86 -3.61 -6.60 -21.78
C ALA A 86 -3.97 -5.62 -22.92
N VAL A 87 -3.60 -4.36 -22.76
CA VAL A 87 -3.82 -3.30 -23.75
C VAL A 87 -2.55 -3.11 -24.55
N ARG A 88 -2.51 -3.66 -25.76
CA ARG A 88 -1.40 -3.57 -26.71
C ARG A 88 -1.70 -2.66 -27.89
N ASP A 89 -2.97 -2.50 -28.18
CA ASP A 89 -3.52 -1.55 -29.16
C ASP A 89 -4.56 -0.68 -28.48
N GLY A 90 -4.77 0.57 -28.98
CA GLY A 90 -5.73 1.49 -28.37
C GLY A 90 -7.19 1.03 -28.40
N ASN A 91 -7.54 0.07 -29.26
CA ASN A 91 -8.88 -0.53 -29.27
C ASN A 91 -9.02 -1.62 -28.19
N ASP A 92 -7.92 -2.14 -27.64
CA ASP A 92 -7.98 -3.17 -26.56
C ASP A 92 -8.62 -2.62 -25.28
N TRP A 93 -8.63 -1.28 -25.08
CA TRP A 93 -9.39 -0.65 -24.00
C TRP A 93 -10.85 -1.08 -23.96
N THR A 94 -11.45 -1.34 -25.13
CA THR A 94 -12.83 -1.84 -25.24
C THR A 94 -13.04 -3.22 -24.60
N ARG A 95 -11.97 -3.97 -24.28
CA ARG A 95 -12.03 -5.29 -23.62
C ARG A 95 -11.99 -5.19 -22.11
N ILE A 96 -11.63 -4.05 -21.56
CA ILE A 96 -11.62 -3.84 -20.11
C ILE A 96 -13.07 -3.69 -19.66
N ARG A 97 -13.55 -4.72 -18.95
CA ARG A 97 -14.93 -4.82 -18.46
C ARG A 97 -14.92 -4.96 -16.95
N VAL A 98 -16.05 -4.65 -16.33
CA VAL A 98 -16.26 -4.89 -14.90
C VAL A 98 -16.10 -6.39 -14.61
N LEU A 99 -15.31 -6.71 -13.60
CA LEU A 99 -15.09 -8.07 -13.13
C LEU A 99 -15.91 -8.35 -11.85
N ASP A 100 -16.26 -9.61 -11.65
CA ASP A 100 -16.71 -10.08 -10.33
C ASP A 100 -15.48 -10.53 -9.52
N PRO A 101 -15.12 -9.84 -8.43
CA PRO A 101 -13.96 -10.18 -7.62
C PRO A 101 -14.04 -11.59 -6.98
N ALA A 102 -15.23 -12.16 -6.86
CA ALA A 102 -15.41 -13.52 -6.32
C ALA A 102 -14.90 -14.62 -7.26
N THR A 103 -14.85 -14.32 -8.56
CA THR A 103 -14.50 -15.32 -9.59
C THR A 103 -13.28 -14.91 -10.42
N ALA A 104 -12.93 -13.63 -10.44
CA ALA A 104 -11.77 -13.11 -11.14
C ALA A 104 -10.45 -13.55 -10.43
N PRO A 105 -9.49 -14.21 -11.14
CA PRO A 105 -8.40 -14.96 -10.53
C PRO A 105 -7.64 -14.22 -9.45
N GLY A 106 -6.92 -13.16 -9.75
CA GLY A 106 -6.08 -12.46 -8.76
C GLY A 106 -6.90 -11.89 -7.57
N TYR A 107 -8.11 -11.40 -7.81
CA TYR A 107 -8.99 -10.89 -6.75
C TYR A 107 -9.48 -12.03 -5.84
N GLN A 108 -9.89 -13.16 -6.41
CA GLN A 108 -10.31 -14.35 -5.66
C GLN A 108 -9.20 -14.85 -4.74
N GLN A 109 -7.95 -14.89 -5.23
CA GLN A 109 -6.79 -15.27 -4.41
C GLN A 109 -6.62 -14.34 -3.20
N GLN A 110 -6.80 -13.03 -3.37
CA GLN A 110 -6.68 -12.09 -2.26
C GLN A 110 -7.81 -12.25 -1.23
N LEU A 111 -9.04 -12.52 -1.66
CA LEU A 111 -10.13 -12.85 -0.74
C LEU A 111 -9.80 -14.13 0.07
N GLU A 112 -9.21 -15.14 -0.56
CA GLU A 112 -8.78 -16.35 0.13
C GLU A 112 -7.66 -16.09 1.15
N VAL A 113 -6.69 -15.21 0.83
CA VAL A 113 -5.66 -14.78 1.80
C VAL A 113 -6.29 -14.18 3.05
N VAL A 114 -7.26 -13.27 2.86
CA VAL A 114 -7.96 -12.59 3.97
C VAL A 114 -8.71 -13.60 4.85
N VAL A 115 -9.49 -14.50 4.25
CA VAL A 115 -10.22 -15.53 4.98
C VAL A 115 -9.25 -16.41 5.78
N ARG A 116 -8.13 -16.85 5.19
CA ARG A 116 -7.13 -17.67 5.88
C ARG A 116 -6.45 -16.93 7.04
N MET A 117 -6.23 -15.64 6.91
CA MET A 117 -5.68 -14.81 7.98
C MET A 117 -6.68 -14.58 9.11
N GLY A 118 -7.95 -14.34 8.81
CA GLY A 118 -8.99 -13.99 9.78
C GLY A 118 -9.22 -15.04 10.87
N PHE A 119 -8.88 -16.30 10.62
CA PHE A 119 -8.96 -17.38 11.61
C PHE A 119 -7.69 -17.60 12.43
N ASP A 120 -6.62 -16.83 12.17
CA ASP A 120 -5.33 -17.04 12.83
C ASP A 120 -5.16 -16.15 14.06
N ARG A 121 -4.90 -16.77 15.21
CA ARG A 121 -4.72 -16.06 16.49
C ARG A 121 -3.51 -15.13 16.52
N ARG A 122 -2.56 -15.28 15.59
CA ARG A 122 -1.37 -14.41 15.48
C ARG A 122 -1.72 -12.97 15.10
N ILE A 123 -2.87 -12.73 14.47
CA ILE A 123 -3.39 -11.37 14.20
C ILE A 123 -3.56 -10.58 15.52
N GLY A 124 -4.04 -11.24 16.58
CA GLY A 124 -4.36 -10.57 17.83
C GLY A 124 -5.39 -9.46 17.63
N ASP A 125 -5.08 -8.27 18.15
CA ASP A 125 -5.89 -7.05 17.99
C ASP A 125 -5.44 -6.14 16.83
N ALA A 126 -4.42 -6.56 16.05
CA ALA A 126 -3.90 -5.75 14.95
C ALA A 126 -4.92 -5.66 13.79
N PRO A 127 -5.35 -4.46 13.38
CA PRO A 127 -6.16 -4.33 12.19
C PRO A 127 -5.36 -4.71 10.95
N ALA A 128 -6.00 -5.38 9.99
CA ALA A 128 -5.39 -5.73 8.72
C ALA A 128 -5.99 -4.89 7.58
N VAL A 129 -5.12 -4.49 6.65
CA VAL A 129 -5.46 -3.71 5.46
C VAL A 129 -4.82 -4.37 4.22
N PRO A 130 -5.62 -4.78 3.23
CA PRO A 130 -5.14 -5.31 1.96
C PRO A 130 -4.70 -4.18 1.04
N THR A 131 -3.80 -4.48 0.11
CA THR A 131 -3.38 -3.52 -0.91
C THR A 131 -4.41 -3.46 -2.05
N LEU A 132 -4.93 -2.25 -2.32
CA LEU A 132 -5.66 -1.91 -3.55
C LEU A 132 -4.83 -0.92 -4.36
N PHE A 133 -4.75 -1.11 -5.66
CA PHE A 133 -4.16 -0.11 -6.55
C PHE A 133 -5.23 0.85 -7.08
N SER A 134 -4.87 2.11 -7.30
CA SER A 134 -5.78 3.10 -7.87
C SER A 134 -6.15 2.79 -9.33
N PRO A 135 -7.32 3.23 -9.84
CA PRO A 135 -7.76 2.93 -11.20
C PRO A 135 -6.75 3.35 -12.28
N LEU A 136 -6.21 4.56 -12.21
CA LEU A 136 -5.21 5.04 -13.17
C LEU A 136 -3.89 4.25 -13.06
N SER A 137 -3.50 3.82 -11.85
CA SER A 137 -2.35 2.93 -11.66
C SER A 137 -2.58 1.55 -12.31
N LEU A 138 -3.80 1.01 -12.22
CA LEU A 138 -4.15 -0.23 -12.92
C LEU A 138 -4.21 -0.04 -14.43
N ALA A 139 -4.77 1.07 -14.93
CA ALA A 139 -4.75 1.38 -16.35
C ALA A 139 -3.31 1.40 -16.90
N ARG A 140 -2.36 1.98 -16.15
CA ARG A 140 -0.94 1.94 -16.50
C ARG A 140 -0.36 0.52 -16.48
N LYS A 141 -0.72 -0.30 -15.49
CA LYS A 141 -0.29 -1.71 -15.46
C LYS A 141 -0.88 -2.52 -16.63
N LEU A 142 -2.09 -2.20 -17.08
CA LEU A 142 -2.75 -2.86 -18.21
C LEU A 142 -2.12 -2.50 -19.57
N SER A 143 -1.54 -1.30 -19.71
CA SER A 143 -1.11 -0.75 -21.01
C SER A 143 0.38 -0.34 -21.08
N GLY A 144 1.08 -0.31 -19.94
CA GLY A 144 2.46 0.20 -19.89
C GLY A 144 2.54 1.68 -20.27
N ASP A 145 3.60 2.05 -20.99
CA ASP A 145 3.86 3.44 -21.42
C ASP A 145 2.84 3.96 -22.43
N ARG A 146 2.05 3.08 -23.04
CA ARG A 146 0.99 3.43 -23.97
C ARG A 146 -0.07 4.33 -23.34
N LEU A 147 -0.32 4.22 -22.05
CA LEU A 147 -1.33 5.02 -21.36
C LEU A 147 -1.20 6.52 -21.67
N ALA A 148 0.01 7.07 -21.60
CA ALA A 148 0.24 8.50 -21.83
C ALA A 148 -0.22 8.98 -23.21
N THR A 149 -0.10 8.14 -24.25
CA THR A 149 -0.60 8.42 -25.59
C THR A 149 -2.12 8.30 -25.64
N ASP A 150 -2.66 7.20 -25.08
CA ASP A 150 -4.10 6.90 -25.19
C ASP A 150 -4.98 7.87 -24.38
N LEU A 151 -4.48 8.45 -23.28
CA LEU A 151 -5.16 9.52 -22.54
C LEU A 151 -5.49 10.71 -23.45
N ARG A 152 -4.61 11.02 -24.41
CA ARG A 152 -4.73 12.17 -25.31
C ARG A 152 -5.44 11.84 -26.63
N GLU A 153 -5.16 10.66 -27.19
CA GLU A 153 -5.69 10.28 -28.50
C GLU A 153 -7.03 9.54 -28.42
N ARG A 154 -7.32 8.87 -27.30
CA ARG A 154 -8.48 8.00 -27.10
C ARG A 154 -9.14 8.18 -25.73
N PRO A 155 -9.35 9.44 -25.25
CA PRO A 155 -9.79 9.71 -23.90
C PRO A 155 -11.10 9.00 -23.53
N ALA A 156 -12.04 8.89 -24.47
CA ALA A 156 -13.32 8.22 -24.23
C ALA A 156 -13.15 6.73 -23.90
N LEU A 157 -12.32 6.00 -24.67
CA LEU A 157 -12.07 4.58 -24.43
C LEU A 157 -11.34 4.32 -23.10
N VAL A 158 -10.40 5.21 -22.76
CA VAL A 158 -9.70 5.12 -21.47
C VAL A 158 -10.65 5.41 -20.31
N LYS A 159 -11.54 6.40 -20.43
CA LYS A 159 -12.55 6.69 -19.40
C LYS A 159 -13.52 5.52 -19.20
N ASP A 160 -14.01 4.90 -20.27
CA ASP A 160 -14.86 3.71 -20.17
C ASP A 160 -14.15 2.56 -19.44
N ALA A 161 -12.86 2.36 -19.73
CA ALA A 161 -12.06 1.37 -19.03
C ALA A 161 -11.83 1.73 -17.54
N LEU A 162 -11.56 3.02 -17.23
CA LEU A 162 -11.43 3.49 -15.86
C LEU A 162 -12.73 3.31 -15.06
N GLU A 163 -13.89 3.51 -15.68
CA GLU A 163 -15.20 3.20 -15.08
C GLU A 163 -15.30 1.71 -14.70
N ALA A 164 -14.95 0.81 -15.63
CA ALA A 164 -15.00 -0.63 -15.39
C ALA A 164 -14.01 -1.08 -14.30
N ILE A 165 -12.81 -0.51 -14.29
CA ILE A 165 -11.79 -0.76 -13.26
C ILE A 165 -12.30 -0.27 -11.90
N THR A 166 -12.82 0.96 -11.83
CA THR A 166 -13.33 1.58 -10.60
C THR A 166 -14.46 0.75 -10.00
N GLU A 167 -15.42 0.35 -10.80
CA GLU A 167 -16.54 -0.49 -10.34
C GLU A 167 -16.04 -1.86 -9.82
N THR A 168 -15.07 -2.47 -10.50
CA THR A 168 -14.42 -3.70 -10.02
C THR A 168 -13.77 -3.51 -8.65
N LEU A 169 -13.04 -2.41 -8.46
CA LEU A 169 -12.37 -2.10 -7.20
C LEU A 169 -13.35 -1.79 -6.07
N ILE A 170 -14.44 -1.10 -6.34
CA ILE A 170 -15.51 -0.85 -5.36
C ILE A 170 -16.09 -2.18 -4.88
N ARG A 171 -16.49 -3.06 -5.80
CA ARG A 171 -17.00 -4.39 -5.44
C ARG A 171 -15.99 -5.21 -4.64
N PHE A 172 -14.72 -5.13 -5.00
CA PHE A 172 -13.67 -5.84 -4.29
C PHE A 172 -13.46 -5.28 -2.88
N ALA A 173 -13.36 -3.96 -2.74
CA ALA A 173 -13.21 -3.29 -1.45
C ALA A 173 -14.37 -3.60 -0.50
N GLU A 174 -15.62 -3.59 -0.99
CA GLU A 174 -16.78 -3.96 -0.21
C GLU A 174 -16.71 -5.41 0.31
N ARG A 175 -16.31 -6.36 -0.54
CA ARG A 175 -16.11 -7.75 -0.11
C ARG A 175 -15.05 -7.88 0.96
N LEU A 176 -13.91 -7.21 0.79
CA LEU A 176 -12.83 -7.20 1.77
C LEU A 176 -13.28 -6.66 3.14
N LEU A 177 -14.05 -5.58 3.16
CA LEU A 177 -14.59 -5.03 4.41
C LEU A 177 -15.64 -5.95 5.06
N ASN A 178 -16.43 -6.67 4.26
CA ASN A 178 -17.38 -7.66 4.77
C ASN A 178 -16.69 -8.87 5.43
N GLU A 179 -15.42 -9.16 5.08
CA GLU A 179 -14.58 -10.14 5.78
C GLU A 179 -13.96 -9.60 7.09
N GLY A 180 -14.33 -8.39 7.51
CA GLY A 180 -13.92 -7.81 8.79
C GLY A 180 -12.58 -7.06 8.76
N LEU A 181 -12.07 -6.70 7.59
CA LEU A 181 -10.87 -5.87 7.47
C LEU A 181 -11.12 -4.43 7.92
N ALA A 182 -10.08 -3.78 8.43
CA ALA A 182 -10.18 -2.44 8.99
C ALA A 182 -10.31 -1.33 7.93
N GLY A 183 -10.00 -1.61 6.69
CA GLY A 183 -9.96 -0.67 5.58
C GLY A 183 -9.04 -1.19 4.48
N VAL A 184 -8.43 -0.29 3.74
CA VAL A 184 -7.56 -0.61 2.60
C VAL A 184 -6.25 0.19 2.64
N PHE A 185 -5.18 -0.41 2.14
CA PHE A 185 -3.94 0.26 1.78
C PHE A 185 -4.02 0.61 0.29
N TYR A 186 -4.41 1.85 0.01
CA TYR A 186 -4.75 2.33 -1.33
C TYR A 186 -3.52 2.93 -2.01
N SER A 187 -2.93 2.18 -2.94
CA SER A 187 -1.69 2.54 -3.61
C SER A 187 -1.94 3.36 -4.88
N VAL A 188 -1.57 4.63 -4.83
CA VAL A 188 -1.63 5.56 -5.96
C VAL A 188 -0.24 5.70 -6.56
N GLN A 189 -0.02 5.08 -7.74
CA GLN A 189 1.27 5.07 -8.44
C GLN A 189 1.32 6.04 -9.62
N ALA A 190 0.19 6.65 -9.97
CA ALA A 190 0.05 7.50 -11.15
C ALA A 190 -0.04 9.00 -10.83
N ALA A 191 -0.22 9.41 -9.56
CA ALA A 191 -0.26 10.81 -9.15
C ALA A 191 1.15 11.40 -8.99
N SER A 192 1.89 11.46 -10.07
CA SER A 192 3.28 11.93 -10.13
C SER A 192 3.53 12.70 -11.42
N HIS A 193 4.20 13.85 -11.30
CA HIS A 193 4.65 14.64 -12.44
C HIS A 193 5.68 13.94 -13.34
N THR A 194 6.19 12.77 -12.91
CA THR A 194 7.00 11.91 -13.76
C THR A 194 6.17 11.23 -14.85
N TRP A 195 4.89 10.98 -14.59
CA TRP A 195 4.02 10.22 -15.49
C TRP A 195 2.93 11.06 -16.15
N HIS A 196 2.34 12.01 -15.42
CA HIS A 196 1.18 12.76 -15.83
C HIS A 196 1.32 14.24 -15.46
N THR A 197 0.64 15.10 -16.21
CA THR A 197 0.38 16.48 -15.79
C THR A 197 -0.69 16.51 -14.70
N GLU A 198 -0.80 17.60 -13.95
CA GLU A 198 -1.89 17.77 -12.99
C GLU A 198 -3.26 17.68 -13.65
N ALA A 199 -3.42 18.29 -14.82
CA ALA A 199 -4.67 18.25 -15.57
C ALA A 199 -5.05 16.81 -15.99
N GLU A 200 -4.08 16.00 -16.41
CA GLU A 200 -4.32 14.59 -16.73
C GLU A 200 -4.74 13.79 -15.47
N TYR A 201 -4.08 14.02 -14.32
CA TYR A 201 -4.49 13.34 -13.10
C TYR A 201 -5.85 13.83 -12.58
N GLU A 202 -6.13 15.14 -12.70
CA GLU A 202 -7.44 15.72 -12.36
C GLU A 202 -8.58 15.14 -13.19
N GLU A 203 -8.32 14.83 -14.46
CA GLU A 203 -9.33 14.29 -15.37
C GLU A 203 -9.46 12.76 -15.29
N PHE A 204 -8.33 12.03 -15.19
CA PHE A 204 -8.29 10.57 -15.35
C PHE A 204 -7.92 9.81 -14.07
N GLY A 205 -7.48 10.48 -13.01
CA GLY A 205 -7.05 9.87 -11.76
C GLY A 205 -7.94 10.21 -10.57
N GLU A 206 -7.90 11.44 -10.11
CA GLU A 206 -8.52 11.89 -8.87
C GLU A 206 -10.02 11.56 -8.74
N PRO A 207 -10.88 11.72 -9.76
CA PRO A 207 -12.30 11.42 -9.64
C PRO A 207 -12.57 9.93 -9.36
N TYR A 208 -11.80 9.06 -9.97
CA TYR A 208 -11.91 7.62 -9.82
C TYR A 208 -11.35 7.15 -8.47
N ASP A 209 -10.21 7.73 -8.04
CA ASP A 209 -9.62 7.46 -6.71
C ASP A 209 -10.60 7.84 -5.60
N ARG A 210 -11.21 9.03 -5.71
CA ARG A 210 -12.20 9.52 -4.74
C ARG A 210 -13.39 8.59 -4.64
N ARG A 211 -13.93 8.11 -5.74
CA ARG A 211 -15.09 7.19 -5.76
C ARG A 211 -14.78 5.86 -5.05
N VAL A 212 -13.61 5.27 -5.31
CA VAL A 212 -13.19 4.03 -4.61
C VAL A 212 -13.05 4.29 -3.11
N LEU A 213 -12.40 5.37 -2.71
CA LEU A 213 -12.17 5.67 -1.29
C LEU A 213 -13.46 6.05 -0.55
N GLU A 214 -14.37 6.79 -1.19
CA GLU A 214 -15.68 7.11 -0.61
C GLU A 214 -16.55 5.87 -0.40
N SER A 215 -16.45 4.85 -1.27
CA SER A 215 -17.21 3.59 -1.11
C SER A 215 -16.87 2.83 0.17
N VAL A 216 -15.67 3.01 0.69
CA VAL A 216 -15.19 2.34 1.91
C VAL A 216 -15.18 3.23 3.15
N LYS A 217 -15.35 4.54 3.01
CA LYS A 217 -15.13 5.54 4.06
C LYS A 217 -15.90 5.23 5.33
N GLU A 218 -17.21 5.02 5.23
CA GLU A 218 -18.09 4.85 6.39
C GLU A 218 -17.92 3.49 7.10
N LYS A 219 -17.35 2.51 6.40
CA LYS A 219 -17.17 1.14 6.91
C LYS A 219 -15.75 0.88 7.40
N SER A 220 -14.80 1.76 7.09
CA SER A 220 -13.39 1.57 7.43
C SER A 220 -12.96 2.38 8.64
N THR A 221 -12.04 1.81 9.42
CA THR A 221 -11.37 2.48 10.55
C THR A 221 -9.89 2.78 10.26
N LEU A 222 -9.33 2.20 9.18
CA LEU A 222 -7.95 2.40 8.77
C LEU A 222 -7.81 2.30 7.25
N THR A 223 -8.13 3.36 6.53
CA THR A 223 -7.80 3.51 5.11
C THR A 223 -6.55 4.35 4.98
N ILE A 224 -5.55 3.84 4.24
CA ILE A 224 -4.24 4.48 4.05
C ILE A 224 -4.10 4.82 2.57
N VAL A 225 -3.81 6.08 2.24
CA VAL A 225 -3.37 6.49 0.90
C VAL A 225 -1.85 6.38 0.85
N HIS A 226 -1.34 5.51 -0.03
CA HIS A 226 0.08 5.37 -0.31
C HIS A 226 0.42 6.07 -1.63
N ALA A 227 1.11 7.19 -1.54
CA ALA A 227 1.65 7.92 -2.68
C ALA A 227 2.99 7.31 -3.08
N HIS A 228 3.02 6.61 -4.22
CA HIS A 228 4.22 5.89 -4.67
C HIS A 228 4.96 6.65 -5.77
N GLY A 229 6.29 6.67 -5.65
CA GLY A 229 7.20 7.25 -6.65
C GLY A 229 7.77 8.60 -6.22
N ASP A 230 8.29 9.32 -7.18
CA ASP A 230 8.89 10.64 -7.04
C ASP A 230 7.97 11.76 -7.58
N ARG A 231 8.35 13.02 -7.35
CA ARG A 231 7.63 14.21 -7.87
C ARG A 231 6.11 14.12 -7.68
N LEU A 232 5.69 13.73 -6.48
CA LEU A 232 4.30 13.45 -6.13
C LEU A 232 3.40 14.68 -6.26
N MET A 233 2.18 14.48 -6.72
CA MET A 233 1.09 15.47 -6.65
C MET A 233 0.45 15.43 -5.26
N PHE A 234 1.28 15.64 -4.21
CA PHE A 234 0.88 15.38 -2.84
C PHE A 234 -0.27 16.25 -2.37
N ASP A 235 -0.36 17.51 -2.83
CA ASP A 235 -1.47 18.43 -2.54
C ASP A 235 -2.84 17.84 -2.94
N ARG A 236 -2.89 17.11 -4.05
CA ARG A 236 -4.11 16.43 -4.49
C ARG A 236 -4.39 15.19 -3.66
N LEU A 237 -3.37 14.38 -3.41
CA LEU A 237 -3.48 13.15 -2.62
C LEU A 237 -3.87 13.43 -1.16
N ALA A 238 -3.42 14.55 -0.60
CA ALA A 238 -3.76 14.97 0.75
C ALA A 238 -5.27 15.25 0.96
N ARG A 239 -6.02 15.49 -0.13
CA ARG A 239 -7.46 15.78 -0.13
C ARG A 239 -8.33 14.54 -0.32
N LEU A 240 -7.74 13.38 -0.57
CA LEU A 240 -8.47 12.13 -0.70
C LEU A 240 -9.04 11.69 0.67
N PRO A 241 -10.21 11.04 0.71
CA PRO A 241 -10.79 10.60 1.99
C PRO A 241 -10.04 9.38 2.53
N ALA A 242 -9.14 9.61 3.50
CA ALA A 242 -8.35 8.58 4.16
C ALA A 242 -8.12 8.91 5.63
N HIS A 243 -7.59 7.94 6.38
CA HIS A 243 -7.22 8.06 7.79
C HIS A 243 -5.73 8.36 7.97
N ALA A 244 -4.90 7.87 7.05
CA ALA A 244 -3.45 8.05 7.09
C ALA A 244 -2.85 8.13 5.68
N TRP A 245 -1.67 8.79 5.57
CA TRP A 245 -0.94 8.95 4.31
C TRP A 245 0.48 8.44 4.46
N ASN A 246 0.92 7.64 3.47
CA ASN A 246 2.25 7.05 3.40
C ASN A 246 2.93 7.41 2.08
N TRP A 247 4.20 7.76 2.14
CA TRP A 247 5.08 8.00 0.99
C TRP A 247 6.54 7.87 1.44
N SER A 248 7.48 7.86 0.49
CA SER A 248 8.92 7.82 0.79
C SER A 248 9.43 9.21 1.17
N ASP A 249 9.03 9.70 2.36
CA ASP A 249 9.31 11.06 2.87
C ASP A 249 10.81 11.38 2.99
N ARG A 250 11.67 10.35 3.08
CA ARG A 250 13.12 10.49 3.06
C ARG A 250 13.70 10.64 1.65
N ALA A 251 12.98 10.23 0.63
CA ALA A 251 13.44 10.24 -0.76
C ALA A 251 12.76 11.28 -1.64
N THR A 252 11.53 11.69 -1.30
CA THR A 252 10.75 12.66 -2.08
C THR A 252 9.99 13.63 -1.18
N LEU A 253 9.63 14.80 -1.73
CA LEU A 253 8.82 15.79 -1.02
C LEU A 253 7.34 15.37 -0.98
N PRO A 254 6.61 15.86 0.05
CA PRO A 254 7.05 16.73 1.15
C PRO A 254 7.83 15.96 2.23
N SER A 255 8.54 16.68 3.12
CA SER A 255 9.08 16.09 4.36
C SER A 255 7.95 15.59 5.26
N LEU A 256 8.26 14.74 6.24
CA LEU A 256 7.26 14.18 7.14
C LEU A 256 6.45 15.27 7.87
N ALA A 257 7.13 16.29 8.40
CA ALA A 257 6.50 17.44 9.07
C ALA A 257 5.61 18.24 8.11
N ALA A 258 6.08 18.53 6.88
CA ALA A 258 5.30 19.27 5.90
C ALA A 258 4.08 18.47 5.43
N GLY A 259 4.24 17.18 5.16
CA GLY A 259 3.12 16.31 4.79
C GLY A 259 2.07 16.18 5.90
N GLN A 260 2.51 16.10 7.17
CA GLN A 260 1.59 16.09 8.30
C GLN A 260 0.74 17.37 8.38
N ALA A 261 1.30 18.53 8.04
CA ALA A 261 0.54 19.77 8.01
C ALA A 261 -0.52 19.82 6.90
N MET A 262 -0.37 19.02 5.86
CA MET A 262 -1.27 19.01 4.68
C MET A 262 -2.45 18.05 4.82
N VAL A 263 -2.34 17.03 5.68
CA VAL A 263 -3.35 15.97 5.80
C VAL A 263 -4.14 16.09 7.10
N PRO A 264 -5.41 15.67 7.15
CA PRO A 264 -6.21 15.76 8.39
C PRO A 264 -5.92 14.62 9.38
N GLY A 265 -5.35 13.51 8.94
CA GLY A 265 -5.12 12.30 9.73
C GLY A 265 -3.64 12.09 10.10
N ALA A 266 -3.24 10.82 10.25
CA ALA A 266 -1.87 10.45 10.55
C ALA A 266 -1.00 10.40 9.29
N VAL A 267 0.32 10.58 9.49
CA VAL A 267 1.34 10.28 8.48
C VAL A 267 2.06 8.97 8.82
N ILE A 268 2.44 8.22 7.80
CA ILE A 268 3.19 6.97 7.94
C ILE A 268 4.50 7.13 7.17
N GLY A 269 5.63 7.01 7.85
CA GLY A 269 6.94 7.16 7.24
C GLY A 269 8.04 7.29 8.28
N GLY A 270 9.07 8.04 7.94
CA GLY A 270 10.18 8.38 8.82
C GLY A 270 11.42 7.51 8.63
N LEU A 271 11.34 6.40 7.89
CA LEU A 271 12.48 5.51 7.62
C LEU A 271 12.70 5.35 6.12
N ASP A 272 13.93 5.57 5.66
CA ASP A 272 14.33 5.27 4.28
C ASP A 272 14.46 3.76 4.09
N GLU A 273 13.59 3.19 3.25
CA GLU A 273 13.54 1.76 3.02
C GLU A 273 14.78 1.20 2.32
N TRP A 274 15.47 2.03 1.54
CA TRP A 274 16.65 1.62 0.79
C TRP A 274 17.95 1.92 1.52
N LYS A 275 18.17 3.20 1.88
CA LYS A 275 19.44 3.62 2.46
C LYS A 275 19.59 3.15 3.90
N THR A 276 18.52 3.24 4.68
CA THR A 276 18.58 2.93 6.11
C THR A 276 18.17 1.50 6.39
N LEU A 277 16.97 1.07 5.96
CA LEU A 277 16.46 -0.25 6.36
C LEU A 277 17.15 -1.39 5.63
N ARG A 278 17.63 -1.20 4.38
CA ARG A 278 18.36 -2.23 3.63
C ARG A 278 19.88 -2.11 3.78
N ASP A 279 20.43 -0.92 3.54
CA ASP A 279 21.86 -0.72 3.39
C ASP A 279 22.51 -0.07 4.62
N GLY A 280 21.74 0.47 5.55
CA GLY A 280 22.20 1.16 6.75
C GLY A 280 22.41 0.24 7.94
N THR A 281 22.80 0.85 9.05
CA THR A 281 23.06 0.20 10.33
C THR A 281 21.84 0.23 11.27
N PRO A 282 21.82 -0.58 12.32
CA PRO A 282 20.82 -0.46 13.39
C PRO A 282 20.76 0.93 14.02
N GLU A 283 21.90 1.61 14.16
CA GLU A 283 22.04 2.96 14.73
C GLU A 283 21.42 4.02 13.79
N ASP A 284 21.59 3.87 12.47
CA ASP A 284 20.92 4.75 11.48
C ASP A 284 19.40 4.65 11.59
N ALA A 285 18.87 3.43 11.73
CA ALA A 285 17.43 3.22 11.90
C ALA A 285 16.89 3.86 13.19
N VAL A 286 17.64 3.79 14.29
CA VAL A 286 17.28 4.47 15.54
C VAL A 286 17.28 5.99 15.36
N THR A 287 18.31 6.54 14.69
CA THR A 287 18.44 7.97 14.42
C THR A 287 17.25 8.47 13.58
N GLU A 288 16.87 7.77 12.54
CA GLU A 288 15.70 8.16 11.73
C GLU A 288 14.37 8.04 12.49
N VAL A 289 14.21 7.06 13.37
CA VAL A 289 13.04 6.98 14.27
C VAL A 289 12.96 8.22 15.17
N GLU A 290 14.08 8.63 15.76
CA GLU A 290 14.15 9.80 16.65
C GLU A 290 13.85 11.10 15.89
N ASP A 291 14.39 11.23 14.69
CA ASP A 291 14.12 12.37 13.82
C ASP A 291 12.63 12.42 13.39
N ALA A 292 12.03 11.30 13.03
CA ALA A 292 10.61 11.23 12.69
C ALA A 292 9.71 11.66 13.87
N ILE A 293 10.06 11.21 15.08
CA ILE A 293 9.37 11.62 16.32
C ILE A 293 9.57 13.13 16.55
N ALA A 294 10.77 13.66 16.34
CA ALA A 294 11.06 15.09 16.50
C ALA A 294 10.28 15.94 15.49
N GLN A 295 10.22 15.53 14.20
CA GLN A 295 9.49 16.25 13.16
C GLN A 295 7.98 16.37 13.44
N THR A 296 7.39 15.41 14.14
CA THR A 296 5.94 15.32 14.39
C THR A 296 5.54 15.54 15.84
N ALA A 297 6.51 15.80 16.72
CA ALA A 297 6.35 15.78 18.16
C ALA A 297 5.71 14.48 18.69
N GLY A 298 5.92 13.38 17.99
CA GLY A 298 5.35 12.05 18.30
C GLY A 298 3.83 11.95 18.16
N THR A 299 3.19 12.95 17.57
CA THR A 299 1.73 13.02 17.44
C THR A 299 1.31 12.86 15.98
N GLY A 300 0.24 12.09 15.71
CA GLY A 300 -0.22 11.88 14.33
C GLY A 300 0.79 11.12 13.45
N LEU A 301 1.70 10.38 14.05
CA LEU A 301 2.76 9.62 13.40
C LEU A 301 2.54 8.11 13.59
N ILE A 302 2.74 7.37 12.52
CA ILE A 302 2.95 5.93 12.52
C ILE A 302 4.32 5.70 11.87
N VAL A 303 5.30 5.19 12.60
CA VAL A 303 6.63 4.96 12.03
C VAL A 303 6.62 3.75 11.10
N GLY A 304 7.22 3.91 9.93
CA GLY A 304 7.37 2.85 8.93
C GLY A 304 8.33 3.24 7.82
N GLY A 305 8.55 2.35 6.88
CA GLY A 305 9.21 2.69 5.63
C GLY A 305 8.31 3.53 4.72
N GLY A 306 8.90 4.31 3.84
CA GLY A 306 8.15 5.04 2.81
C GLY A 306 7.45 4.11 1.82
N CYS A 307 7.96 2.89 1.65
CA CYS A 307 7.38 1.82 0.84
C CYS A 307 7.65 0.44 1.49
N VAL A 308 7.60 -0.64 0.72
CA VAL A 308 7.93 -2.01 1.15
C VAL A 308 9.39 -2.10 1.59
N LEU A 309 9.67 -2.93 2.59
CA LEU A 309 11.03 -3.33 2.91
C LEU A 309 11.62 -4.10 1.71
N PRO A 310 12.76 -3.66 1.18
CA PRO A 310 13.44 -4.37 0.10
C PRO A 310 13.86 -5.79 0.51
N SER A 311 14.00 -6.65 -0.49
CA SER A 311 14.60 -7.98 -0.30
C SER A 311 16.02 -7.82 0.23
N GLY A 312 16.38 -8.62 1.24
CA GLY A 312 17.69 -8.53 1.88
C GLY A 312 17.85 -7.46 2.96
N ALA A 313 16.79 -6.71 3.32
CA ALA A 313 16.84 -5.81 4.48
C ALA A 313 17.20 -6.61 5.75
N PRO A 314 18.31 -6.24 6.49
CA PRO A 314 18.76 -6.97 7.64
C PRO A 314 17.74 -6.94 8.79
N ASP A 315 17.44 -8.10 9.38
CA ASP A 315 16.55 -8.17 10.54
C ASP A 315 17.03 -7.27 11.70
N ALA A 316 18.33 -7.15 11.89
CA ALA A 316 18.92 -6.36 12.98
C ALA A 316 18.52 -4.87 12.87
N THR A 317 18.51 -4.30 11.67
CA THR A 317 18.16 -2.89 11.43
C THR A 317 16.68 -2.63 11.71
N VAL A 318 15.78 -3.46 11.18
CA VAL A 318 14.34 -3.36 11.45
C VAL A 318 14.04 -3.59 12.94
N ALA A 319 14.70 -4.58 13.56
CA ALA A 319 14.54 -4.86 14.98
C ALA A 319 15.03 -3.73 15.87
N ALA A 320 16.05 -2.96 15.46
CA ALA A 320 16.51 -1.79 16.22
C ALA A 320 15.46 -0.69 16.24
N ALA A 321 14.84 -0.39 15.10
CA ALA A 321 13.71 0.54 15.02
C ALA A 321 12.55 0.09 15.92
N VAL A 322 12.17 -1.19 15.85
CA VAL A 322 11.09 -1.74 16.70
C VAL A 322 11.41 -1.61 18.18
N ARG A 323 12.64 -1.95 18.61
CA ARG A 323 13.08 -1.79 20.01
C ARG A 323 13.02 -0.34 20.47
N ARG A 324 13.50 0.61 19.64
CA ARG A 324 13.47 2.04 19.95
C ARG A 324 12.04 2.54 20.17
N LEU A 325 11.06 1.97 19.45
CA LEU A 325 9.64 2.28 19.58
C LEU A 325 8.93 1.52 20.70
N GLY A 326 9.65 0.72 21.50
CA GLY A 326 9.07 -0.09 22.57
C GLY A 326 8.17 -1.22 22.05
N GLY A 327 8.38 -1.68 20.84
CA GLY A 327 7.62 -2.77 20.24
C GLY A 327 8.07 -4.15 20.70
N PRO A 328 7.16 -5.14 20.71
CA PRO A 328 7.51 -6.52 21.03
C PRO A 328 8.25 -7.16 19.85
N LEU A 329 9.39 -7.80 20.13
CA LEU A 329 10.13 -8.62 19.19
C LEU A 329 10.06 -10.07 19.61
N LYS A 330 9.64 -10.96 18.72
CA LYS A 330 9.74 -12.40 18.95
C LYS A 330 10.98 -12.98 18.26
N PRO A 331 11.56 -14.07 18.79
CA PRO A 331 12.63 -14.79 18.10
C PRO A 331 12.20 -15.19 16.69
N LEU A 332 13.14 -15.17 15.73
CA LEU A 332 12.90 -15.79 14.42
C LEU A 332 12.72 -17.30 14.66
N PRO A 333 11.56 -17.91 14.34
CA PRO A 333 11.50 -19.35 14.24
C PRO A 333 12.47 -19.77 13.14
N GLY A 334 13.35 -20.72 13.37
CA GLY A 334 14.54 -21.13 12.61
C GLY A 334 14.43 -21.36 11.09
N VAL A 335 13.75 -20.48 10.41
CA VAL A 335 13.63 -20.38 8.93
C VAL A 335 13.86 -18.93 8.54
N ALA A 336 14.74 -18.68 7.60
CA ALA A 336 14.95 -17.34 7.03
C ALA A 336 13.63 -16.72 6.53
N LEU A 337 13.44 -15.44 6.87
CA LEU A 337 12.32 -14.62 6.40
C LEU A 337 12.47 -14.30 4.90
#